data_87759e105443d7c2b4c3765b888181ff
#
_entry.id   87759e105443d7c2b4c3765b888181ff
#
_cell.length_a   1.000
_cell.length_b   1.000
_cell.length_c   1.000
_cell.angle_alpha   90.00
_cell.angle_beta   90.00
_cell.angle_gamma   90.00
#
_symmetry.space_group_name_H-M   'P 1'
#
loop_
_entity.id
_entity.type
_entity.pdbx_description
1 polymer ?
#
loop_
_entity_poly.entity_id
_entity_poly.type
_entity_poly.pdbx_seq_one_letter_code
_entity_poly.pdbx_strand_id
1 'polypeptide(L)'
;DSGPTFVVNNDRLGGVDWVFNGWGDHTAFDWSRDANIASEILRMTGAERRPSPLVNEGGGIAVNGKGDVLLTETVQLDPGRNPTASKTSVEQEIHHQLGTERAVWFERGLWRDYQNHGTRGHVDIVAAFVPDGSVLLHRQFDTSHPDSKLWQNQCRALEEAGFKVRALPAPRIARDNIDWVDYSYVNHYVGNGFVLLPAFRDRTDEHALEILKDLYPDRHVTNLDARVLFAMGGGIHCITQQQPLVV
;
A
#
# COMPACT_ATOMS: atom_id res chain seq x y z
N ASP A 1 -0.80 9.12 -3.97
CA ASP A 1 0.36 8.29 -4.41
C ASP A 1 1.60 9.10 -4.79
N SER A 2 1.43 10.30 -5.36
CA SER A 2 2.54 11.18 -5.79
C SER A 2 3.20 11.97 -4.66
N GLY A 3 2.77 11.81 -3.40
CA GLY A 3 3.40 12.42 -2.24
C GLY A 3 4.72 11.75 -1.83
N PRO A 4 5.55 12.42 -1.00
CA PRO A 4 6.82 11.86 -0.55
C PRO A 4 6.60 10.73 0.46
N THR A 5 7.49 9.75 0.49
CA THR A 5 7.56 8.82 1.62
C THR A 5 8.43 9.43 2.71
N PHE A 6 7.81 9.87 3.81
CA PHE A 6 8.56 10.46 4.91
C PHE A 6 9.39 9.45 5.66
N VAL A 7 10.58 9.88 6.06
CA VAL A 7 11.54 9.11 6.86
C VAL A 7 12.06 9.97 8.01
N VAL A 8 12.45 9.32 9.11
CA VAL A 8 13.04 10.00 10.27
C VAL A 8 14.41 9.39 10.54
N ASN A 9 15.40 10.24 10.76
CA ASN A 9 16.71 9.85 11.23
C ASN A 9 17.04 10.68 12.47
N ASN A 10 17.03 10.07 13.64
CA ASN A 10 17.13 10.74 14.94
C ASN A 10 16.08 11.86 15.06
N ASP A 11 16.55 13.11 15.08
CA ASP A 11 15.75 14.33 15.22
C ASP A 11 15.46 15.05 13.90
N ARG A 12 15.71 14.39 12.76
CA ARG A 12 15.54 14.99 11.43
C ARG A 12 14.45 14.31 10.63
N LEU A 13 13.58 15.15 10.08
CA LEU A 13 12.57 14.70 9.13
C LEU A 13 13.13 14.82 7.70
N GLY A 14 13.08 13.73 6.98
CA GLY A 14 13.34 13.68 5.54
C GLY A 14 12.15 13.08 4.80
N GLY A 15 12.22 13.10 3.49
CA GLY A 15 11.24 12.42 2.66
C GLY A 15 11.84 12.01 1.33
N VAL A 16 11.52 10.79 0.93
CA VAL A 16 11.90 10.24 -0.35
C VAL A 16 10.98 10.81 -1.41
N ASP A 17 11.60 11.45 -2.40
CA ASP A 17 10.94 11.99 -3.58
C ASP A 17 11.14 11.00 -4.73
N TRP A 18 10.20 10.05 -4.83
CA TRP A 18 10.16 9.08 -5.91
C TRP A 18 9.79 9.74 -7.23
N VAL A 19 10.24 9.18 -8.34
CA VAL A 19 9.74 9.61 -9.65
C VAL A 19 8.29 9.12 -9.78
N PHE A 20 7.36 10.04 -10.05
CA PHE A 20 5.98 9.70 -10.41
C PHE A 20 5.77 9.89 -11.90
N ASN A 21 5.26 8.85 -12.57
CA ASN A 21 5.02 8.85 -14.01
C ASN A 21 3.62 8.33 -14.40
N GLY A 22 2.61 8.58 -13.54
CA GLY A 22 1.24 8.13 -13.81
C GLY A 22 1.07 6.61 -13.75
N TRP A 23 1.67 5.98 -12.72
CA TRP A 23 1.61 4.52 -12.49
C TRP A 23 2.18 3.68 -13.65
N GLY A 24 3.34 4.09 -14.19
CA GLY A 24 3.99 3.42 -15.31
C GLY A 24 3.53 3.92 -16.67
N ASP A 25 3.03 5.15 -16.76
CA ASP A 25 2.50 5.76 -17.99
C ASP A 25 1.31 5.00 -18.60
N HIS A 26 0.52 4.36 -17.70
CA HIS A 26 -0.67 3.60 -18.09
C HIS A 26 -1.97 4.41 -17.99
N THR A 27 -1.88 5.69 -17.69
CA THR A 27 -3.02 6.60 -17.57
C THR A 27 -3.14 7.50 -18.79
N ALA A 28 -4.38 7.84 -19.16
CA ALA A 28 -4.65 8.83 -20.19
C ALA A 28 -4.63 10.29 -19.66
N PHE A 29 -4.38 10.47 -18.36
CA PHE A 29 -4.36 11.78 -17.71
C PHE A 29 -2.97 12.41 -17.79
N ASP A 30 -2.92 13.73 -17.91
CA ASP A 30 -1.68 14.49 -17.76
C ASP A 30 -1.27 14.55 -16.28
N TRP A 31 -0.20 13.83 -15.94
CA TRP A 31 0.38 13.74 -14.59
C TRP A 31 1.58 14.67 -14.37
N SER A 32 1.88 15.55 -15.32
CA SER A 32 3.08 16.42 -15.26
C SER A 32 3.14 17.31 -14.02
N ARG A 33 1.99 17.71 -13.47
CA ARG A 33 1.90 18.47 -12.22
C ARG A 33 2.07 17.57 -11.00
N ASP A 34 1.49 16.37 -11.06
CA ASP A 34 1.55 15.39 -9.96
C ASP A 34 2.98 14.92 -9.70
N ALA A 35 3.80 14.86 -10.73
CA ALA A 35 5.23 14.54 -10.63
C ALA A 35 6.04 15.50 -9.74
N ASN A 36 5.49 16.68 -9.42
CA ASN A 36 6.16 17.67 -8.58
C ASN A 36 5.59 17.74 -7.14
N ILE A 37 4.53 16.99 -6.82
CA ILE A 37 3.83 17.08 -5.54
C ILE A 37 4.75 16.70 -4.38
N ALA A 38 5.56 15.63 -4.50
CA ALA A 38 6.47 15.21 -3.45
C ALA A 38 7.46 16.33 -3.07
N SER A 39 8.12 16.91 -4.05
CA SER A 39 9.09 17.99 -3.82
C SER A 39 8.45 19.23 -3.20
N GLU A 40 7.20 19.56 -3.59
CA GLU A 40 6.48 20.69 -3.03
C GLU A 40 6.04 20.45 -1.58
N ILE A 41 5.54 19.27 -1.26
CA ILE A 41 5.21 18.89 0.12
C ILE A 41 6.45 18.93 1.01
N LEU A 42 7.59 18.42 0.55
CA LEU A 42 8.84 18.45 1.30
C LEU A 42 9.31 19.91 1.56
N ARG A 43 9.17 20.77 0.57
CA ARG A 43 9.44 22.21 0.73
C ARG A 43 8.51 22.86 1.77
N MET A 44 7.22 22.53 1.75
CA MET A 44 6.21 23.06 2.70
C MET A 44 6.44 22.60 4.14
N THR A 45 6.88 21.35 4.31
CA THR A 45 7.11 20.74 5.64
C THR A 45 8.50 21.03 6.18
N GLY A 46 9.43 21.58 5.38
CA GLY A 46 10.82 21.77 5.74
C GLY A 46 11.62 20.47 5.88
N ALA A 47 11.07 19.35 5.40
CA ALA A 47 11.75 18.07 5.43
C ALA A 47 12.89 18.01 4.39
N GLU A 48 13.97 17.30 4.74
CA GLU A 48 15.09 17.07 3.83
C GLU A 48 14.63 16.24 2.62
N ARG A 49 14.80 16.77 1.41
CA ARG A 49 14.46 16.07 0.17
C ARG A 49 15.51 15.01 -0.16
N ARG A 50 15.07 13.77 -0.33
CA ARG A 50 15.89 12.62 -0.74
C ARG A 50 15.39 12.11 -2.10
N PRO A 51 15.98 12.58 -3.22
CA PRO A 51 15.54 12.14 -4.53
C PRO A 51 15.93 10.67 -4.79
N SER A 52 15.04 9.92 -5.40
CA SER A 52 15.29 8.56 -5.87
C SER A 52 15.10 8.46 -7.38
N PRO A 53 15.92 7.67 -8.09
CA PRO A 53 15.73 7.41 -9.51
C PRO A 53 14.59 6.41 -9.81
N LEU A 54 14.09 5.69 -8.81
CA LEU A 54 13.00 4.74 -9.02
C LEU A 54 11.67 5.46 -9.24
N VAL A 55 10.93 4.99 -10.22
CA VAL A 55 9.50 5.26 -10.32
C VAL A 55 8.79 4.40 -9.30
N ASN A 56 8.15 5.04 -8.33
CA ASN A 56 7.44 4.38 -7.25
C ASN A 56 6.36 5.30 -6.67
N GLU A 57 5.43 4.72 -5.95
CA GLU A 57 4.32 5.42 -5.31
C GLU A 57 4.17 4.94 -3.86
N GLY A 58 3.53 5.76 -3.01
CA GLY A 58 3.32 5.43 -1.60
C GLY A 58 2.63 4.10 -1.37
N GLY A 59 1.64 3.74 -2.19
CA GLY A 59 0.93 2.47 -2.12
C GLY A 59 1.73 1.27 -2.66
N GLY A 60 2.83 1.51 -3.38
CA GLY A 60 3.72 0.47 -3.90
C GLY A 60 4.65 -0.15 -2.87
N ILE A 61 4.69 0.39 -1.65
CA ILE A 61 5.54 -0.05 -0.54
C ILE A 61 4.74 -0.14 0.76
N ALA A 62 5.06 -1.11 1.61
CA ALA A 62 4.58 -1.15 3.00
C ALA A 62 5.75 -1.49 3.92
N VAL A 63 5.99 -0.67 4.94
CA VAL A 63 7.12 -0.81 5.88
C VAL A 63 6.63 -1.03 7.31
N ASN A 64 7.42 -1.73 8.13
CA ASN A 64 7.12 -1.91 9.55
C ASN A 64 7.91 -0.99 10.49
N GLY A 65 8.80 -0.15 9.97
CA GLY A 65 9.71 0.67 10.76
C GLY A 65 10.75 -0.12 11.57
N LYS A 66 10.94 -1.42 11.25
CA LYS A 66 11.87 -2.34 11.92
C LYS A 66 12.81 -3.04 10.92
N GLY A 67 12.95 -2.48 9.74
CA GLY A 67 13.84 -2.99 8.70
C GLY A 67 13.18 -3.83 7.61
N ASP A 68 11.87 -4.09 7.66
CA ASP A 68 11.19 -4.89 6.65
C ASP A 68 10.32 -4.04 5.72
N VAL A 69 10.24 -4.45 4.45
CA VAL A 69 9.37 -3.86 3.43
C VAL A 69 8.65 -4.95 2.63
N LEU A 70 7.37 -4.74 2.34
CA LEU A 70 6.60 -5.57 1.41
C LEU A 70 6.53 -4.86 0.07
N LEU A 71 6.70 -5.61 -1.01
CA LEU A 71 6.76 -5.16 -2.39
C LEU A 71 5.97 -6.09 -3.30
N THR A 72 5.54 -5.61 -4.47
CA THR A 72 5.02 -6.45 -5.55
C THR A 72 5.92 -6.35 -6.78
N GLU A 73 6.13 -7.47 -7.46
CA GLU A 73 6.95 -7.52 -8.69
C GLU A 73 6.31 -6.66 -9.79
N THR A 74 4.99 -6.73 -9.90
CA THR A 74 4.26 -6.01 -10.95
C THR A 74 4.24 -4.50 -10.80
N VAL A 75 4.63 -3.95 -9.66
CA VAL A 75 4.87 -2.51 -9.47
C VAL A 75 6.34 -2.19 -9.65
N GLN A 76 7.20 -2.84 -8.87
CA GLN A 76 8.60 -2.44 -8.78
C GLN A 76 9.40 -2.79 -10.05
N LEU A 77 9.00 -3.85 -10.76
CA LEU A 77 9.64 -4.32 -11.99
C LEU A 77 8.79 -4.04 -13.24
N ASP A 78 7.77 -3.18 -13.13
CA ASP A 78 6.94 -2.77 -14.26
C ASP A 78 7.82 -2.11 -15.35
N PRO A 79 7.79 -2.61 -16.61
CA PRO A 79 8.54 -1.99 -17.70
C PRO A 79 8.19 -0.52 -17.98
N GLY A 80 6.96 -0.10 -17.64
CA GLY A 80 6.54 1.31 -17.74
C GLY A 80 7.10 2.16 -16.61
N ARG A 81 7.42 1.55 -15.44
CA ARG A 81 8.05 2.23 -14.31
C ARG A 81 9.57 2.13 -14.36
N ASN A 82 10.10 0.93 -14.26
CA ASN A 82 11.52 0.67 -14.06
C ASN A 82 12.05 -0.36 -15.09
N PRO A 83 12.13 -0.02 -16.38
CA PRO A 83 12.36 -0.97 -17.48
C PRO A 83 13.67 -1.76 -17.41
N THR A 84 14.66 -1.24 -16.69
CA THR A 84 15.99 -1.87 -16.56
C THR A 84 16.29 -2.37 -15.16
N ALA A 85 15.33 -2.26 -14.23
CA ALA A 85 15.53 -2.64 -12.85
C ALA A 85 15.48 -4.16 -12.65
N SER A 86 16.31 -4.64 -11.74
CA SER A 86 16.26 -5.99 -11.18
C SER A 86 15.73 -5.93 -9.74
N LYS A 87 15.30 -7.06 -9.18
CA LYS A 87 14.98 -7.13 -7.74
C LYS A 87 16.10 -6.56 -6.89
N THR A 88 17.33 -6.97 -7.16
CA THR A 88 18.50 -6.52 -6.40
C THR A 88 18.70 -5.00 -6.47
N SER A 89 18.57 -4.38 -7.65
CA SER A 89 18.73 -2.93 -7.77
C SER A 89 17.59 -2.15 -7.10
N VAL A 90 16.37 -2.66 -7.16
CA VAL A 90 15.21 -2.09 -6.45
C VAL A 90 15.41 -2.20 -4.94
N GLU A 91 15.78 -3.37 -4.43
CA GLU A 91 16.05 -3.56 -2.99
C GLU A 91 17.14 -2.63 -2.49
N GLN A 92 18.25 -2.52 -3.20
CA GLN A 92 19.34 -1.62 -2.84
C GLN A 92 18.87 -0.18 -2.69
N GLU A 93 18.10 0.33 -3.65
CA GLU A 93 17.59 1.71 -3.59
C GLU A 93 16.55 1.88 -2.48
N ILE A 94 15.58 0.97 -2.35
CA ILE A 94 14.55 1.02 -1.30
C ILE A 94 15.20 0.94 0.08
N HIS A 95 16.13 0.02 0.30
CA HIS A 95 16.85 -0.10 1.58
C HIS A 95 17.68 1.15 1.89
N HIS A 96 18.35 1.71 0.90
CA HIS A 96 19.09 2.96 1.06
C HIS A 96 18.19 4.14 1.44
N GLN A 97 17.03 4.27 0.82
CA GLN A 97 16.12 5.38 1.04
C GLN A 97 15.33 5.27 2.34
N LEU A 98 14.84 4.07 2.67
CA LEU A 98 13.91 3.84 3.78
C LEU A 98 14.57 3.28 5.05
N GLY A 99 15.87 2.90 4.99
CA GLY A 99 16.54 2.25 6.11
C GLY A 99 16.00 0.85 6.40
N THR A 100 15.45 0.18 5.40
CA THR A 100 15.04 -1.23 5.49
C THR A 100 16.21 -2.15 5.18
N GLU A 101 16.12 -3.43 5.56
CA GLU A 101 17.18 -4.42 5.39
C GLU A 101 16.70 -5.70 4.71
N ARG A 102 15.37 -5.89 4.70
CA ARG A 102 14.76 -7.10 4.12
C ARG A 102 13.50 -6.75 3.35
N ALA A 103 13.40 -7.27 2.12
CA ALA A 103 12.21 -7.18 1.28
C ALA A 103 11.49 -8.52 1.21
N VAL A 104 10.16 -8.50 1.32
CA VAL A 104 9.30 -9.64 1.00
C VAL A 104 8.53 -9.30 -0.26
N TRP A 105 8.67 -10.14 -1.27
CA TRP A 105 8.10 -9.92 -2.58
C TRP A 105 6.85 -10.75 -2.78
N PHE A 106 5.80 -10.11 -3.26
CA PHE A 106 4.63 -10.75 -3.84
C PHE A 106 4.73 -10.72 -5.36
N GLU A 107 4.32 -11.79 -6.00
CA GLU A 107 4.32 -11.87 -7.46
C GLU A 107 3.43 -10.77 -8.08
N ARG A 108 2.25 -10.54 -7.48
CA ARG A 108 1.28 -9.56 -7.97
C ARG A 108 0.31 -9.09 -6.87
N GLY A 109 -0.39 -7.99 -7.15
CA GLY A 109 -1.52 -7.48 -6.35
C GLY A 109 -2.87 -8.03 -6.79
N LEU A 110 -3.97 -7.33 -6.43
CA LEU A 110 -5.34 -7.74 -6.72
C LEU A 110 -5.69 -7.56 -8.21
N TRP A 111 -6.59 -8.40 -8.73
CA TRP A 111 -6.91 -8.49 -10.15
C TRP A 111 -7.45 -7.19 -10.75
N ARG A 112 -8.37 -6.51 -10.05
CA ARG A 112 -9.01 -5.27 -10.53
C ARG A 112 -7.98 -4.16 -10.73
N ASP A 113 -6.93 -4.14 -9.94
CA ASP A 113 -5.89 -3.12 -9.97
C ASP A 113 -5.03 -3.14 -11.25
N TYR A 114 -5.22 -4.16 -12.10
CA TYR A 114 -4.64 -4.22 -13.46
C TYR A 114 -5.58 -3.72 -14.55
N GLN A 115 -6.78 -3.29 -14.20
CA GLN A 115 -7.77 -2.77 -15.14
C GLN A 115 -7.67 -1.24 -15.22
N ASN A 116 -8.61 -0.60 -15.89
CA ASN A 116 -8.69 0.85 -16.00
C ASN A 116 -8.66 1.53 -14.61
N HIS A 117 -7.88 2.57 -14.48
CA HIS A 117 -7.66 3.32 -13.23
C HIS A 117 -6.93 2.57 -12.12
N GLY A 118 -6.41 1.38 -12.36
CA GLY A 118 -5.63 0.63 -11.39
C GLY A 118 -4.17 1.04 -11.37
N THR A 119 -3.50 0.72 -10.27
CA THR A 119 -2.07 1.03 -10.01
C THR A 119 -1.12 -0.08 -10.45
N ARG A 120 -1.67 -1.20 -10.96
CA ARG A 120 -1.00 -2.41 -11.44
C ARG A 120 -0.38 -3.26 -10.33
N GLY A 121 -0.97 -3.25 -9.16
CA GLY A 121 -0.64 -4.20 -8.12
C GLY A 121 -0.01 -3.60 -6.87
N HIS A 122 -0.44 -2.42 -6.46
CA HIS A 122 -0.01 -1.83 -5.20
C HIS A 122 -0.17 -2.80 -4.03
N VAL A 123 0.81 -2.79 -3.12
CA VAL A 123 0.82 -3.69 -1.97
C VAL A 123 -0.14 -3.25 -0.86
N ASP A 124 -0.48 -1.97 -0.78
CA ASP A 124 -1.30 -1.38 0.29
C ASP A 124 -2.78 -1.81 0.30
N ILE A 125 -3.26 -2.43 -0.79
CA ILE A 125 -4.57 -3.11 -0.84
C ILE A 125 -4.44 -4.62 -0.57
N VAL A 126 -3.22 -5.14 -0.50
CA VAL A 126 -2.92 -6.57 -0.36
C VAL A 126 -2.51 -6.92 1.06
N ALA A 127 -1.55 -6.19 1.63
CA ALA A 127 -0.97 -6.51 2.93
C ALA A 127 -0.53 -5.26 3.69
N ALA A 128 -0.61 -5.32 5.02
CA ALA A 128 -0.15 -4.26 5.91
C ALA A 128 0.49 -4.86 7.18
N PHE A 129 1.57 -4.26 7.65
CA PHE A 129 2.11 -4.58 8.97
C PHE A 129 1.20 -4.03 10.08
N VAL A 130 1.10 -4.76 11.16
CA VAL A 130 0.31 -4.35 12.33
C VAL A 130 1.17 -4.33 13.60
N PRO A 131 0.73 -3.64 14.69
CA PRO A 131 1.55 -3.37 15.86
C PRO A 131 2.13 -4.59 16.56
N ASP A 132 1.45 -5.74 16.53
CA ASP A 132 1.91 -6.99 17.15
C ASP A 132 3.04 -7.69 16.35
N GLY A 133 3.50 -7.10 15.26
CA GLY A 133 4.55 -7.62 14.38
C GLY A 133 4.07 -8.66 13.36
N SER A 134 2.77 -8.95 13.33
CA SER A 134 2.19 -9.79 12.27
C SER A 134 1.88 -8.96 11.01
N VAL A 135 1.56 -9.66 9.92
CA VAL A 135 1.10 -9.06 8.67
C VAL A 135 -0.37 -9.37 8.46
N LEU A 136 -1.16 -8.33 8.30
CA LEU A 136 -2.55 -8.41 7.90
C LEU A 136 -2.59 -8.61 6.38
N LEU A 137 -3.23 -9.68 5.92
CA LEU A 137 -3.25 -10.07 4.51
C LEU A 137 -4.68 -10.19 4.01
N HIS A 138 -4.99 -9.56 2.90
CA HIS A 138 -6.27 -9.65 2.21
C HIS A 138 -6.60 -11.10 1.86
N ARG A 139 -7.81 -11.56 2.18
CA ARG A 139 -8.24 -12.93 1.87
C ARG A 139 -9.60 -12.96 1.18
N GLN A 140 -9.59 -13.27 -0.11
CA GLN A 140 -10.80 -13.54 -0.87
C GLN A 140 -11.25 -14.99 -0.68
N PHE A 141 -12.50 -15.17 -0.18
CA PHE A 141 -13.10 -16.49 0.07
C PHE A 141 -13.98 -16.99 -1.07
N ASP A 142 -14.44 -16.12 -1.94
CA ASP A 142 -15.17 -16.53 -3.13
C ASP A 142 -14.23 -17.20 -4.12
N THR A 143 -14.35 -18.51 -4.26
CA THR A 143 -13.47 -19.32 -5.13
C THR A 143 -13.61 -19.03 -6.62
N SER A 144 -14.70 -18.35 -7.02
CA SER A 144 -14.89 -17.87 -8.39
C SER A 144 -14.15 -16.56 -8.68
N HIS A 145 -13.76 -15.82 -7.62
CA HIS A 145 -13.01 -14.57 -7.76
C HIS A 145 -11.56 -14.83 -8.21
N PRO A 146 -11.01 -14.06 -9.16
CA PRO A 146 -9.64 -14.27 -9.65
C PRO A 146 -8.57 -14.15 -8.54
N ASP A 147 -8.85 -13.42 -7.46
CA ASP A 147 -7.91 -13.25 -6.34
C ASP A 147 -7.99 -14.35 -5.28
N SER A 148 -8.91 -15.31 -5.41
CA SER A 148 -9.07 -16.40 -4.44
C SER A 148 -7.80 -17.24 -4.24
N LYS A 149 -6.95 -17.33 -5.27
CA LYS A 149 -5.71 -18.11 -5.26
C LYS A 149 -4.49 -17.34 -4.76
N LEU A 150 -4.56 -16.00 -4.67
CA LEU A 150 -3.43 -15.18 -4.27
C LEU A 150 -2.99 -15.43 -2.83
N TRP A 151 -3.96 -15.67 -1.95
CA TRP A 151 -3.71 -15.91 -0.53
C TRP A 151 -2.60 -16.93 -0.27
N GLN A 152 -2.62 -18.07 -0.95
CA GLN A 152 -1.69 -19.18 -0.67
C GLN A 152 -0.24 -18.79 -0.97
N ASN A 153 0.01 -18.11 -2.08
CA ASN A 153 1.36 -17.70 -2.48
C ASN A 153 1.88 -16.56 -1.59
N GLN A 154 1.04 -15.59 -1.30
CA GLN A 154 1.40 -14.45 -0.46
C GLN A 154 1.61 -14.86 1.01
N CYS A 155 0.75 -15.76 1.54
CA CYS A 155 0.90 -16.32 2.88
C CYS A 155 2.22 -17.08 3.01
N ARG A 156 2.54 -17.94 2.02
CA ARG A 156 3.81 -18.67 2.00
C ARG A 156 5.01 -17.73 2.01
N ALA A 157 5.03 -16.71 1.17
CA ALA A 157 6.13 -15.75 1.12
C ALA A 157 6.36 -15.05 2.48
N LEU A 158 5.28 -14.69 3.16
CA LEU A 158 5.34 -14.08 4.50
C LEU A 158 5.83 -15.07 5.57
N GLU A 159 5.32 -16.31 5.55
CA GLU A 159 5.70 -17.37 6.50
C GLU A 159 7.17 -17.78 6.33
N GLU A 160 7.65 -17.89 5.09
CA GLU A 160 9.06 -18.15 4.77
C GLU A 160 9.97 -17.01 5.26
N ALA A 161 9.47 -15.78 5.24
CA ALA A 161 10.14 -14.62 5.84
C ALA A 161 10.00 -14.54 7.37
N GLY A 162 9.30 -15.50 8.02
CA GLY A 162 9.14 -15.59 9.46
C GLY A 162 8.02 -14.73 10.05
N PHE A 163 7.13 -14.20 9.23
CA PHE A 163 5.98 -13.41 9.72
C PHE A 163 4.80 -14.30 10.09
N LYS A 164 4.13 -13.94 11.17
CA LYS A 164 2.79 -14.44 11.46
C LYS A 164 1.79 -13.73 10.55
N VAL A 165 0.96 -14.50 9.85
CA VAL A 165 -0.04 -13.96 8.93
C VAL A 165 -1.42 -13.94 9.60
N ARG A 166 -2.13 -12.82 9.47
CA ARG A 166 -3.51 -12.66 9.90
C ARG A 166 -4.40 -12.42 8.68
N ALA A 167 -5.40 -13.26 8.50
CA ALA A 167 -6.37 -13.08 7.44
C ALA A 167 -7.30 -11.91 7.73
N LEU A 168 -7.44 -10.99 6.78
CA LEU A 168 -8.52 -10.02 6.75
C LEU A 168 -9.46 -10.37 5.61
N PRO A 169 -10.69 -10.86 5.91
CA PRO A 169 -11.61 -11.31 4.88
C PRO A 169 -11.99 -10.15 3.95
N ALA A 170 -12.02 -10.40 2.66
CA ALA A 170 -12.56 -9.47 1.68
C ALA A 170 -14.06 -9.23 1.91
N PRO A 171 -14.62 -8.10 1.48
CA PRO A 171 -16.07 -7.92 1.38
C PRO A 171 -16.73 -9.03 0.54
N ARG A 172 -17.97 -9.34 0.84
CA ARG A 172 -18.77 -10.31 0.05
C ARG A 172 -19.23 -9.73 -1.28
N ILE A 173 -19.30 -8.40 -1.39
CA ILE A 173 -19.53 -7.71 -2.65
C ILE A 173 -18.30 -7.99 -3.52
N ALA A 174 -18.47 -8.91 -4.47
CA ALA A 174 -17.38 -9.36 -5.34
C ALA A 174 -17.39 -8.67 -6.71
N ARG A 175 -18.51 -8.04 -7.08
CA ARG A 175 -18.69 -7.38 -8.38
C ARG A 175 -19.44 -6.06 -8.25
N ASP A 176 -19.06 -5.12 -9.12
CA ASP A 176 -19.83 -3.92 -9.42
C ASP A 176 -20.52 -4.03 -10.80
N ASN A 177 -20.96 -2.91 -11.34
CA ASN A 177 -21.61 -2.86 -12.66
C ASN A 177 -20.63 -3.07 -13.84
N ILE A 178 -19.33 -3.10 -13.56
CA ILE A 178 -18.28 -3.22 -14.56
C ILE A 178 -17.70 -4.63 -14.54
N ASP A 179 -17.14 -5.07 -13.39
CA ASP A 179 -16.53 -6.40 -13.23
C ASP A 179 -16.24 -6.71 -11.75
N TRP A 180 -15.32 -7.63 -11.47
CA TRP A 180 -14.80 -7.92 -10.13
C TRP A 180 -14.25 -6.66 -9.48
N VAL A 181 -14.46 -6.50 -8.16
CA VAL A 181 -13.94 -5.38 -7.37
C VAL A 181 -12.70 -5.80 -6.59
N ASP A 182 -11.88 -4.82 -6.23
CA ASP A 182 -10.70 -4.97 -5.37
C ASP A 182 -10.92 -4.40 -3.97
N TYR A 183 -12.15 -4.39 -3.50
CA TYR A 183 -12.50 -3.90 -2.17
C TYR A 183 -11.67 -4.59 -1.10
N SER A 184 -10.89 -3.81 -0.37
CA SER A 184 -9.97 -4.33 0.62
C SER A 184 -9.97 -3.49 1.90
N TYR A 185 -10.21 -4.14 3.03
CA TYR A 185 -10.07 -3.53 4.36
C TYR A 185 -8.60 -3.31 4.74
N VAL A 186 -7.66 -3.92 4.02
CA VAL A 186 -6.22 -3.69 4.23
C VAL A 186 -5.83 -2.26 3.93
N ASN A 187 -6.55 -1.60 3.01
CA ASN A 187 -6.29 -0.20 2.65
C ASN A 187 -6.80 0.80 3.71
N HIS A 188 -6.58 0.48 4.99
CA HIS A 188 -6.91 1.35 6.12
C HIS A 188 -5.78 2.34 6.39
N TYR A 189 -6.12 3.50 6.94
CA TYR A 189 -5.16 4.52 7.35
C TYR A 189 -4.98 4.51 8.86
N VAL A 190 -3.73 4.55 9.31
CA VAL A 190 -3.35 4.58 10.71
C VAL A 190 -2.81 5.96 11.08
N GLY A 191 -3.53 6.69 11.91
CA GLY A 191 -3.14 7.98 12.46
C GLY A 191 -2.86 7.93 13.96
N ASN A 192 -2.51 9.09 14.54
CA ASN A 192 -2.28 9.19 15.97
C ASN A 192 -3.59 9.03 16.76
N GLY A 193 -3.74 7.91 17.45
CA GLY A 193 -4.92 7.60 18.25
C GLY A 193 -6.14 7.11 17.48
N PHE A 194 -6.06 6.94 16.16
CA PHE A 194 -7.19 6.44 15.36
C PHE A 194 -6.76 5.57 14.18
N VAL A 195 -7.72 4.80 13.66
CA VAL A 195 -7.63 4.06 12.39
C VAL A 195 -8.88 4.35 11.58
N LEU A 196 -8.73 4.74 10.32
CA LEU A 196 -9.81 4.86 9.36
C LEU A 196 -9.88 3.57 8.53
N LEU A 197 -10.95 2.81 8.73
CA LEU A 197 -11.18 1.54 8.06
C LEU A 197 -12.15 1.74 6.87
N PRO A 198 -11.78 1.35 5.64
CA PRO A 198 -12.73 1.37 4.55
C PRO A 198 -13.94 0.47 4.86
N ALA A 199 -15.13 0.94 4.49
CA ALA A 199 -16.38 0.20 4.59
C ALA A 199 -17.10 0.22 3.23
N PHE A 200 -17.84 -0.85 2.94
CA PHE A 200 -18.41 -1.07 1.62
C PHE A 200 -19.93 -1.29 1.66
N ARG A 201 -20.59 -1.05 2.82
CA ARG A 201 -21.96 -1.44 3.13
C ARG A 201 -22.17 -2.95 2.98
N ASP A 202 -21.15 -3.69 3.37
CA ASP A 202 -21.09 -5.14 3.30
C ASP A 202 -21.26 -5.75 4.70
N ARG A 203 -21.77 -6.98 4.76
CA ARG A 203 -21.92 -7.71 6.04
C ARG A 203 -20.58 -8.00 6.72
N THR A 204 -19.48 -7.97 5.99
CA THR A 204 -18.13 -8.19 6.49
C THR A 204 -17.55 -6.93 7.16
N ASP A 205 -18.13 -5.72 6.94
CA ASP A 205 -17.64 -4.46 7.52
C ASP A 205 -17.51 -4.54 9.05
N GLU A 206 -18.52 -5.10 9.74
CA GLU A 206 -18.50 -5.24 11.20
C GLU A 206 -17.38 -6.19 11.67
N HIS A 207 -17.23 -7.33 10.99
CA HIS A 207 -16.17 -8.29 11.33
C HIS A 207 -14.77 -7.73 11.09
N ALA A 208 -14.56 -6.99 10.00
CA ALA A 208 -13.31 -6.29 9.75
C ALA A 208 -13.03 -5.24 10.84
N LEU A 209 -14.05 -4.51 11.27
CA LEU A 209 -13.95 -3.54 12.36
C LEU A 209 -13.49 -4.19 13.67
N GLU A 210 -14.07 -5.36 14.04
CA GLU A 210 -13.67 -6.11 15.23
C GLU A 210 -12.20 -6.55 15.14
N ILE A 211 -11.79 -7.11 14.00
CA ILE A 211 -10.38 -7.51 13.79
C ILE A 211 -9.43 -6.33 13.98
N LEU A 212 -9.77 -5.17 13.41
CA LEU A 212 -8.89 -4.00 13.51
C LEU A 212 -8.88 -3.42 14.94
N LYS A 213 -9.98 -3.45 15.67
CA LYS A 213 -10.03 -3.06 17.10
C LYS A 213 -9.11 -3.94 17.95
N ASP A 214 -9.09 -5.24 17.71
CA ASP A 214 -8.22 -6.18 18.42
C ASP A 214 -6.73 -5.94 18.09
N LEU A 215 -6.44 -5.57 16.84
CA LEU A 215 -5.06 -5.31 16.38
C LEU A 215 -4.52 -3.92 16.80
N TYR A 216 -5.42 -2.96 17.00
CA TYR A 216 -5.09 -1.58 17.38
C TYR A 216 -5.80 -1.17 18.69
N PRO A 217 -5.53 -1.85 19.84
CA PRO A 217 -6.28 -1.65 21.08
C PRO A 217 -6.18 -0.22 21.63
N ASP A 218 -5.10 0.49 21.32
CA ASP A 218 -4.83 1.86 21.79
C ASP A 218 -5.33 2.92 20.82
N ARG A 219 -6.12 2.53 19.78
CA ARG A 219 -6.60 3.44 18.76
C ARG A 219 -8.12 3.33 18.58
N HIS A 220 -8.75 4.44 18.27
CA HIS A 220 -10.15 4.46 17.89
C HIS A 220 -10.31 4.04 16.43
N VAL A 221 -10.91 2.88 16.19
CA VAL A 221 -11.15 2.38 14.82
C VAL A 221 -12.53 2.82 14.35
N THR A 222 -12.60 3.51 13.23
CA THR A 222 -13.84 4.06 12.64
C THR A 222 -13.99 3.64 11.19
N ASN A 223 -15.19 3.16 10.83
CA ASN A 223 -15.56 2.85 9.46
C ASN A 223 -15.82 4.14 8.64
N LEU A 224 -15.32 4.15 7.41
CA LEU A 224 -15.58 5.20 6.43
C LEU A 224 -16.05 4.56 5.11
N ASP A 225 -17.20 5.00 4.56
CA ASP A 225 -17.69 4.50 3.27
C ASP A 225 -16.70 4.82 2.15
N ALA A 226 -15.98 3.81 1.68
CA ALA A 226 -14.90 3.95 0.72
C ALA A 226 -15.29 3.55 -0.72
N ARG A 227 -16.58 3.21 -0.97
CA ARG A 227 -17.00 2.71 -2.29
C ARG A 227 -16.74 3.68 -3.42
N VAL A 228 -16.88 4.98 -3.17
CA VAL A 228 -16.60 6.02 -4.18
C VAL A 228 -15.12 6.12 -4.47
N LEU A 229 -14.26 6.00 -3.45
CA LEU A 229 -12.81 6.01 -3.61
C LEU A 229 -12.35 4.81 -4.45
N PHE A 230 -12.77 3.61 -4.08
CA PHE A 230 -12.42 2.40 -4.83
C PHE A 230 -12.96 2.40 -6.27
N ALA A 231 -14.12 3.01 -6.51
CA ALA A 231 -14.64 3.18 -7.87
C ALA A 231 -13.75 4.09 -8.75
N MET A 232 -12.92 4.92 -8.12
CA MET A 232 -11.96 5.81 -8.80
C MET A 232 -10.53 5.26 -8.82
N GLY A 233 -10.33 4.00 -8.43
CA GLY A 233 -9.07 3.29 -8.55
C GLY A 233 -8.18 3.31 -7.31
N GLY A 234 -8.72 3.61 -6.12
CA GLY A 234 -7.94 3.58 -4.88
C GLY A 234 -8.80 3.63 -3.64
N GLY A 235 -8.18 3.48 -2.46
CA GLY A 235 -8.87 3.51 -1.17
C GLY A 235 -8.38 4.65 -0.26
N ILE A 236 -8.62 4.48 1.04
CA ILE A 236 -8.28 5.50 2.03
C ILE A 236 -6.76 5.69 2.15
N HIS A 237 -6.00 4.57 2.19
CA HIS A 237 -4.54 4.63 2.29
C HIS A 237 -3.93 5.31 1.06
N CYS A 238 -4.45 5.01 -0.13
CA CYS A 238 -3.94 5.54 -1.40
C CYS A 238 -3.98 7.08 -1.51
N ILE A 239 -4.92 7.74 -0.81
CA ILE A 239 -5.08 9.21 -0.81
C ILE A 239 -4.48 9.88 0.42
N THR A 240 -3.74 9.15 1.25
CA THR A 240 -3.13 9.64 2.49
C THR A 240 -1.63 9.40 2.50
N GLN A 241 -0.92 10.15 3.34
CA GLN A 241 0.51 9.96 3.58
C GLN A 241 0.81 10.27 5.04
N GLN A 242 1.53 9.37 5.71
CA GLN A 242 1.94 9.57 7.08
C GLN A 242 3.17 10.46 7.14
N GLN A 243 3.11 11.51 7.95
CA GLN A 243 4.27 12.28 8.33
C GLN A 243 4.62 11.96 9.80
N PRO A 244 5.74 11.28 10.08
CA PRO A 244 6.13 10.96 11.44
C PRO A 244 6.48 12.20 12.25
N LEU A 245 6.17 12.18 13.55
CA LEU A 245 6.66 13.18 14.47
C LEU A 245 8.16 12.97 14.71
N VAL A 246 8.90 14.06 14.65
CA VAL A 246 10.27 14.13 15.15
C VAL A 246 10.18 14.49 16.64
N VAL A 247 10.68 13.61 17.49
CA VAL A 247 10.64 13.77 18.97
C VAL A 247 12.02 14.12 19.48
#